data_8c72fbbaff8fff1051f81e87727536ad
#
_entry.id   8c72fbbaff8fff1051f81e87727536ad
#
_cell.length_a   1.000
_cell.length_b   1.000
_cell.length_c   1.000
_cell.angle_alpha   90.00
_cell.angle_beta   90.00
_cell.angle_gamma   90.00
#
_symmetry.space_group_name_H-M   'P 1'
#
loop_
_entity.id
_entity.type
_entity.pdbx_description
1 polymer ?
#
loop_
_entity_poly.entity_id
_entity_poly.type
_entity_poly.pdbx_seq_one_letter_code
_entity_poly.pdbx_strand_id
1 'polypeptide(L)'
;MREMKPSSMEWVGDIPASWKVMPNKYLMHKKKEICPVYNGEDILSLTMKGVIVRDLDAGGKMPASFDGYQRLEPGNLLMCLFDIDVTPRCIGLIKQAGLSSPAYSQFVLCDDANAAYYCYYYTMLDNDKTLLHLAKNLRHSLTEDQLGAIPVIVPPTDEQHRIADFLDAKCAEIDALVADIQTQIDTLEQYKRSVITETVTNGLNPNAEMKDSGIEWVGEIPVHWPVHPVYSYYGERKNKNRLGKEDNLLSLSYGRVIRKDINTNDGLLPESFNTYNIVEAGDIIIRPTDLQNDKRSLRTGLVKEHGIITSAYIDLCPLKQVDSRYFHFLLHAYDVMKVFYNMGNGVRQGLNYSEFSRLMVFEPPYEEQVAMADYLETKVTEVDAIIEQKKEQMAVLDAYKRSLIFEYVTGKKEVPVS
;
A
#
# COMPACT_ATOMS: atom_id res chain seq x y z
N MET A 1 30.48 -10.58 28.77
CA MET A 1 30.12 -10.93 27.37
C MET A 1 29.96 -12.44 27.34
N ARG A 2 28.88 -12.94 26.76
CA ARG A 2 28.58 -14.36 26.61
C ARG A 2 29.57 -15.04 25.67
N GLU A 3 30.01 -16.24 26.01
CA GLU A 3 30.86 -17.03 25.12
C GLU A 3 30.09 -17.48 23.89
N MET A 4 30.65 -17.29 22.70
CA MET A 4 30.03 -17.57 21.40
C MET A 4 30.80 -18.68 20.66
N LYS A 5 30.10 -19.44 19.80
CA LYS A 5 30.67 -20.44 18.90
C LYS A 5 30.03 -20.36 17.52
N PRO A 6 30.71 -20.75 16.44
CA PRO A 6 30.13 -20.86 15.11
C PRO A 6 28.95 -21.83 15.07
N SER A 7 27.83 -21.40 14.48
CA SER A 7 26.66 -22.27 14.27
C SER A 7 26.77 -23.17 13.05
N SER A 8 27.73 -22.92 12.16
CA SER A 8 27.85 -23.52 10.82
C SER A 8 26.68 -23.17 9.88
N MET A 9 25.86 -22.18 10.24
CA MET A 9 24.77 -21.65 9.41
C MET A 9 25.12 -20.22 9.01
N GLU A 10 25.26 -19.97 7.71
CA GLU A 10 25.69 -18.69 7.15
C GLU A 10 24.74 -17.55 7.53
N TRP A 11 23.44 -17.81 7.57
CA TRP A 11 22.39 -16.86 7.91
C TRP A 11 22.24 -16.58 9.41
N VAL A 12 22.85 -17.37 10.28
CA VAL A 12 22.84 -17.16 11.73
C VAL A 12 24.21 -16.63 12.22
N GLY A 13 25.31 -17.19 11.68
CA GLY A 13 26.66 -16.91 12.14
C GLY A 13 26.92 -17.53 13.53
N ASP A 14 27.55 -16.78 14.44
CA ASP A 14 27.87 -17.23 15.79
C ASP A 14 26.65 -17.28 16.70
N ILE A 15 26.60 -18.28 17.57
CA ILE A 15 25.57 -18.47 18.60
C ILE A 15 26.22 -18.67 19.98
N PRO A 16 25.48 -18.51 21.08
CA PRO A 16 25.99 -18.84 22.40
C PRO A 16 26.54 -20.26 22.50
N ALA A 17 27.67 -20.41 23.16
CA ALA A 17 28.35 -21.70 23.29
C ALA A 17 27.49 -22.80 23.93
N SER A 18 26.56 -22.40 24.82
CA SER A 18 25.58 -23.30 25.45
C SER A 18 24.46 -23.78 24.54
N TRP A 19 24.20 -23.12 23.42
CA TRP A 19 23.11 -23.48 22.51
C TRP A 19 23.49 -24.67 21.64
N LYS A 20 22.50 -25.49 21.27
CA LYS A 20 22.67 -26.63 20.38
C LYS A 20 22.23 -26.30 18.96
N VAL A 21 22.68 -27.11 18.01
CA VAL A 21 22.19 -27.11 16.63
C VAL A 21 21.77 -28.52 16.28
N MET A 22 20.60 -28.68 15.68
CA MET A 22 20.12 -30.00 15.23
C MET A 22 19.29 -29.86 13.95
N PRO A 23 19.13 -30.91 13.16
CA PRO A 23 18.20 -30.92 12.03
C PRO A 23 16.75 -30.69 12.49
N ASN A 24 16.03 -29.90 11.70
CA ASN A 24 14.66 -29.45 12.01
C ASN A 24 13.65 -30.61 12.22
N LYS A 25 13.87 -31.76 11.55
CA LYS A 25 13.05 -32.97 11.74
C LYS A 25 12.99 -33.48 13.19
N TYR A 26 13.96 -33.11 14.03
CA TYR A 26 13.97 -33.44 15.46
C TYR A 26 13.29 -32.38 16.32
N LEU A 27 13.07 -31.17 15.79
CA LEU A 27 12.37 -30.10 16.47
C LEU A 27 10.86 -30.19 16.27
N MET A 28 10.42 -30.48 15.06
CA MET A 28 9.01 -30.47 14.72
C MET A 28 8.63 -31.51 13.68
N HIS A 29 7.39 -31.94 13.70
CA HIS A 29 6.81 -32.86 12.75
C HIS A 29 5.49 -32.32 12.20
N LYS A 30 5.19 -32.69 10.96
CA LYS A 30 3.95 -32.27 10.30
C LYS A 30 2.75 -32.99 10.92
N LYS A 31 1.70 -32.23 11.18
CA LYS A 31 0.38 -32.72 11.54
C LYS A 31 -0.60 -32.35 10.44
N LYS A 32 -1.44 -33.30 10.04
CA LYS A 32 -2.51 -33.06 9.07
C LYS A 32 -3.75 -33.82 9.49
N GLU A 33 -4.79 -33.07 9.84
CA GLU A 33 -6.10 -33.61 10.16
C GLU A 33 -7.13 -32.94 9.25
N ILE A 34 -7.74 -33.71 8.35
CA ILE A 34 -8.72 -33.19 7.38
C ILE A 34 -10.10 -33.18 8.00
N CYS A 35 -10.78 -32.04 7.90
CA CYS A 35 -12.18 -31.90 8.20
C CYS A 35 -13.01 -32.26 6.95
N PRO A 36 -13.71 -33.40 6.92
CA PRO A 36 -14.40 -33.85 5.71
C PRO A 36 -15.59 -32.97 5.34
N VAL A 37 -16.28 -32.39 6.36
CA VAL A 37 -17.46 -31.55 6.18
C VAL A 37 -17.30 -30.29 7.03
N TYR A 38 -17.49 -29.14 6.44
CA TYR A 38 -17.48 -27.84 7.12
C TYR A 38 -18.79 -27.64 7.91
N ASN A 39 -18.69 -27.31 9.19
CA ASN A 39 -19.82 -27.12 10.10
C ASN A 39 -19.86 -25.72 10.74
N GLY A 40 -19.23 -24.74 10.11
CA GLY A 40 -19.22 -23.35 10.61
C GLY A 40 -18.06 -23.01 11.52
N GLU A 41 -16.99 -23.80 11.53
CA GLU A 41 -15.75 -23.49 12.25
C GLU A 41 -15.08 -22.23 11.68
N ASP A 42 -14.33 -21.52 12.51
CA ASP A 42 -13.52 -20.36 12.08
C ASP A 42 -12.55 -20.74 10.96
N ILE A 43 -12.53 -19.95 9.90
CA ILE A 43 -11.53 -20.11 8.83
C ILE A 43 -10.32 -19.25 9.16
N LEU A 44 -9.16 -19.89 9.25
CA LEU A 44 -7.90 -19.23 9.59
C LEU A 44 -7.05 -19.02 8.34
N SER A 45 -6.47 -17.83 8.22
CA SER A 45 -5.59 -17.45 7.12
C SER A 45 -4.23 -16.98 7.64
N LEU A 46 -3.16 -17.38 6.95
CA LEU A 46 -1.83 -16.86 7.16
C LEU A 46 -1.68 -15.52 6.44
N THR A 47 -1.34 -14.47 7.18
CA THR A 47 -1.22 -13.09 6.71
C THR A 47 0.07 -12.44 7.23
N MET A 48 0.37 -11.20 6.81
CA MET A 48 1.46 -10.41 7.39
C MET A 48 1.33 -10.20 8.91
N LYS A 49 0.10 -10.28 9.44
CA LYS A 49 -0.18 -10.20 10.89
C LYS A 49 -0.12 -11.56 11.60
N GLY A 50 0.35 -12.62 10.91
CA GLY A 50 0.33 -14.00 11.40
C GLY A 50 -0.94 -14.74 11.01
N VAL A 51 -1.30 -15.76 11.80
CA VAL A 51 -2.53 -16.55 11.60
C VAL A 51 -3.70 -15.83 12.26
N ILE A 52 -4.69 -15.44 11.45
CA ILE A 52 -5.88 -14.70 11.90
C ILE A 52 -7.16 -15.37 11.40
N VAL A 53 -8.27 -15.11 12.08
CA VAL A 53 -9.60 -15.47 11.58
C VAL A 53 -9.90 -14.64 10.34
N ARG A 54 -10.31 -15.32 9.27
CA ARG A 54 -10.68 -14.67 8.01
C ARG A 54 -12.09 -14.12 8.11
N ASP A 55 -12.23 -12.85 7.80
CA ASP A 55 -13.53 -12.24 7.58
C ASP A 55 -14.09 -12.75 6.23
N LEU A 56 -15.17 -13.53 6.30
CA LEU A 56 -15.80 -14.13 5.12
C LEU A 56 -16.69 -13.13 4.36
N ASP A 57 -17.08 -12.03 5.01
CA ASP A 57 -17.93 -10.98 4.44
C ASP A 57 -17.12 -9.85 3.79
N ALA A 58 -15.82 -9.79 4.04
CA ALA A 58 -14.95 -8.74 3.50
C ALA A 58 -14.76 -8.78 1.97
N GLY A 59 -15.37 -9.75 1.30
CA GLY A 59 -15.21 -9.97 -0.15
C GLY A 59 -13.88 -10.62 -0.51
N GLY A 60 -13.65 -10.84 -1.79
CA GLY A 60 -12.45 -11.48 -2.33
C GLY A 60 -12.73 -12.87 -2.89
N LYS A 61 -11.66 -13.54 -3.33
CA LYS A 61 -11.78 -14.87 -3.94
C LYS A 61 -12.04 -15.91 -2.85
N MET A 62 -13.24 -16.47 -2.84
CA MET A 62 -13.66 -17.53 -1.92
C MET A 62 -13.71 -18.87 -2.63
N PRO A 63 -13.35 -20.00 -1.97
CA PRO A 63 -13.61 -21.34 -2.49
C PRO A 63 -15.13 -21.61 -2.49
N ALA A 64 -15.57 -22.56 -3.31
CA ALA A 64 -16.97 -22.95 -3.36
C ALA A 64 -17.43 -23.69 -2.06
N SER A 65 -16.52 -24.34 -1.35
CA SER A 65 -16.73 -25.00 -0.06
C SER A 65 -15.44 -24.99 0.75
N PHE A 66 -15.56 -25.08 2.07
CA PHE A 66 -14.46 -25.32 3.00
C PHE A 66 -14.35 -26.81 3.40
N ASP A 67 -15.11 -27.71 2.80
CA ASP A 67 -14.95 -29.14 2.97
C ASP A 67 -13.53 -29.58 2.55
N GLY A 68 -12.97 -30.51 3.29
CA GLY A 68 -11.60 -30.95 3.05
C GLY A 68 -10.52 -30.01 3.55
N TYR A 69 -10.87 -28.93 4.25
CA TYR A 69 -9.90 -28.11 4.96
C TYR A 69 -9.27 -28.87 6.12
N GLN A 70 -8.08 -28.46 6.56
CA GLN A 70 -7.38 -29.07 7.69
C GLN A 70 -7.74 -28.38 9.01
N ARG A 71 -7.86 -29.17 10.08
CA ARG A 71 -8.01 -28.67 11.45
C ARG A 71 -6.69 -28.13 11.96
N LEU A 72 -6.72 -26.93 12.50
CA LEU A 72 -5.59 -26.29 13.14
C LEU A 72 -5.76 -26.29 14.65
N GLU A 73 -4.66 -26.53 15.36
CA GLU A 73 -4.62 -26.56 16.83
C GLU A 73 -3.74 -25.43 17.36
N PRO A 74 -4.20 -24.74 18.45
CA PRO A 74 -3.40 -23.73 19.11
C PRO A 74 -2.05 -24.26 19.59
N GLY A 75 -1.02 -23.43 19.52
CA GLY A 75 0.34 -23.79 19.92
C GLY A 75 1.18 -24.39 18.79
N ASN A 76 0.59 -24.75 17.66
CA ASN A 76 1.31 -25.26 16.49
C ASN A 76 1.72 -24.10 15.57
N LEU A 77 2.70 -24.38 14.69
CA LEU A 77 3.12 -23.46 13.64
C LEU A 77 2.38 -23.78 12.33
N LEU A 78 1.91 -22.75 11.63
CA LEU A 78 1.36 -22.84 10.28
C LEU A 78 2.37 -22.27 9.28
N MET A 79 2.75 -23.06 8.27
CA MET A 79 3.73 -22.64 7.26
C MET A 79 3.18 -22.76 5.84
N CYS A 80 3.51 -21.75 5.01
CA CYS A 80 3.40 -21.79 3.56
C CYS A 80 4.76 -22.21 2.98
N LEU A 81 4.86 -23.41 2.45
CA LEU A 81 6.10 -23.97 1.90
C LEU A 81 6.13 -23.95 0.36
N PHE A 82 5.19 -23.26 -0.28
CA PHE A 82 5.09 -23.11 -1.74
C PHE A 82 5.02 -21.63 -2.10
N ASP A 83 5.47 -21.30 -3.30
CA ASP A 83 5.50 -19.92 -3.83
C ASP A 83 6.11 -18.93 -2.81
N ILE A 84 7.23 -19.33 -2.15
CA ILE A 84 7.89 -18.60 -1.06
C ILE A 84 8.36 -17.22 -1.52
N ASP A 85 8.69 -17.06 -2.80
CA ASP A 85 9.12 -15.82 -3.44
C ASP A 85 8.03 -14.75 -3.47
N VAL A 86 6.78 -15.15 -3.71
CA VAL A 86 5.63 -14.24 -3.81
C VAL A 86 4.75 -14.23 -2.57
N THR A 87 4.95 -15.18 -1.65
CA THR A 87 4.19 -15.24 -0.38
C THR A 87 4.70 -14.18 0.59
N PRO A 88 3.87 -13.20 1.01
CA PRO A 88 4.33 -12.10 1.86
C PRO A 88 4.79 -12.56 3.24
N ARG A 89 4.18 -13.63 3.80
CA ARG A 89 4.54 -14.23 5.08
C ARG A 89 4.38 -15.75 5.02
N CYS A 90 5.47 -16.47 5.26
CA CYS A 90 5.49 -17.93 5.15
C CYS A 90 5.26 -18.68 6.47
N ILE A 91 5.18 -17.98 7.61
CA ILE A 91 5.07 -18.55 8.95
C ILE A 91 4.11 -17.82 9.85
N GLY A 92 3.39 -18.53 10.72
CA GLY A 92 2.59 -17.96 11.79
C GLY A 92 2.31 -18.94 12.92
N LEU A 93 2.17 -18.44 14.13
CA LEU A 93 1.73 -19.20 15.31
C LEU A 93 0.19 -19.31 15.28
N ILE A 94 -0.31 -20.53 15.44
CA ILE A 94 -1.75 -20.78 15.58
C ILE A 94 -2.16 -20.47 17.01
N LYS A 95 -3.00 -19.43 17.18
CA LYS A 95 -3.43 -18.97 18.52
C LYS A 95 -4.80 -19.53 18.94
N GLN A 96 -5.61 -19.99 17.99
CA GLN A 96 -6.93 -20.56 18.24
C GLN A 96 -7.21 -21.73 17.29
N ALA A 97 -8.13 -22.60 17.68
CA ALA A 97 -8.61 -23.68 16.84
C ALA A 97 -9.42 -23.16 15.66
N GLY A 98 -9.37 -23.83 14.53
CA GLY A 98 -10.12 -23.47 13.33
C GLY A 98 -9.70 -24.33 12.14
N LEU A 99 -10.11 -23.92 10.94
CA LEU A 99 -9.79 -24.61 9.70
C LEU A 99 -8.93 -23.74 8.80
N SER A 100 -8.01 -24.36 8.07
CA SER A 100 -7.24 -23.66 7.03
C SER A 100 -7.08 -24.53 5.78
N SER A 101 -6.68 -23.88 4.69
CA SER A 101 -6.42 -24.58 3.43
C SER A 101 -5.41 -25.72 3.65
N PRO A 102 -5.65 -26.91 3.10
CA PRO A 102 -4.72 -28.05 3.18
C PRO A 102 -3.43 -27.83 2.38
N ALA A 103 -3.33 -26.71 1.65
CA ALA A 103 -2.10 -26.30 0.98
C ALA A 103 -1.03 -25.82 1.97
N TYR A 104 -1.43 -25.26 3.11
CA TYR A 104 -0.49 -24.94 4.18
C TYR A 104 -0.08 -26.20 4.96
N SER A 105 1.03 -26.13 5.68
CA SER A 105 1.51 -27.22 6.53
C SER A 105 1.47 -26.79 7.99
N GLN A 106 0.78 -27.56 8.82
CA GLN A 106 0.80 -27.42 10.27
C GLN A 106 1.92 -28.27 10.85
N PHE A 107 2.71 -27.70 11.77
CA PHE A 107 3.80 -28.39 12.46
C PHE A 107 3.59 -28.34 13.97
N VAL A 108 3.71 -29.49 14.57
CA VAL A 108 3.76 -29.68 16.04
C VAL A 108 5.23 -29.69 16.45
N LEU A 109 5.57 -28.94 17.48
CA LEU A 109 6.91 -28.90 18.03
C LEU A 109 7.08 -29.99 19.10
N CYS A 110 8.34 -30.37 19.39
CA CYS A 110 8.65 -31.24 20.51
C CYS A 110 8.37 -30.52 21.86
N ASP A 111 8.20 -31.29 22.94
CA ASP A 111 7.73 -30.82 24.24
C ASP A 111 8.64 -29.73 24.86
N ASP A 112 9.95 -29.76 24.58
CA ASP A 112 10.93 -28.78 25.07
C ASP A 112 11.02 -27.51 24.20
N ALA A 113 10.22 -27.38 23.15
CA ALA A 113 10.28 -26.29 22.20
C ALA A 113 9.16 -25.26 22.43
N ASN A 114 9.53 -23.99 22.62
CA ASN A 114 8.58 -22.89 22.72
C ASN A 114 8.12 -22.44 21.34
N ALA A 115 6.84 -22.58 21.04
CA ALA A 115 6.27 -22.28 19.73
C ALA A 115 6.38 -20.78 19.34
N ALA A 116 6.27 -19.86 20.29
CA ALA A 116 6.42 -18.42 20.03
C ALA A 116 7.87 -18.10 19.66
N TYR A 117 8.86 -18.65 20.38
CA TYR A 117 10.28 -18.51 20.02
C TYR A 117 10.54 -19.00 18.59
N TYR A 118 10.08 -20.20 18.24
CA TYR A 118 10.30 -20.75 16.89
C TYR A 118 9.48 -20.02 15.82
N CYS A 119 8.33 -19.45 16.16
CA CYS A 119 7.63 -18.53 15.27
C CYS A 119 8.51 -17.32 14.92
N TYR A 120 9.18 -16.72 15.90
CA TYR A 120 10.13 -15.61 15.67
C TYR A 120 11.36 -16.08 14.87
N TYR A 121 11.91 -17.25 15.18
CA TYR A 121 13.04 -17.80 14.45
C TYR A 121 12.73 -17.97 12.96
N TYR A 122 11.59 -18.58 12.63
CA TYR A 122 11.19 -18.73 11.22
C TYR A 122 10.72 -17.41 10.59
N THR A 123 10.20 -16.49 11.38
CA THR A 123 9.91 -15.12 10.90
C THR A 123 11.18 -14.39 10.48
N MET A 124 12.28 -14.56 11.23
CA MET A 124 13.60 -14.05 10.84
C MET A 124 14.03 -14.62 9.49
N LEU A 125 13.96 -15.94 9.31
CA LEU A 125 14.31 -16.61 8.04
C LEU A 125 13.44 -16.16 6.87
N ASP A 126 12.15 -15.91 7.12
CA ASP A 126 11.22 -15.40 6.10
C ASP A 126 11.49 -13.93 5.74
N ASN A 127 11.85 -13.09 6.71
CA ASN A 127 12.19 -11.69 6.48
C ASN A 127 13.40 -11.54 5.53
N ASP A 128 14.41 -12.38 5.71
CA ASP A 128 15.62 -12.39 4.90
C ASP A 128 15.50 -13.28 3.65
N LYS A 129 14.31 -13.87 3.44
CA LYS A 129 14.04 -14.84 2.37
C LYS A 129 15.05 -16.01 2.31
N THR A 130 15.63 -16.35 3.47
CA THR A 130 16.61 -17.47 3.58
C THR A 130 16.00 -18.79 3.12
N LEU A 131 14.71 -19.05 3.42
CA LEU A 131 14.00 -20.23 2.96
C LEU A 131 13.92 -20.32 1.43
N LEU A 132 13.86 -19.20 0.73
CA LEU A 132 13.86 -19.15 -0.74
C LEU A 132 15.18 -19.64 -1.33
N HIS A 133 16.30 -19.26 -0.74
CA HIS A 133 17.64 -19.72 -1.19
C HIS A 133 17.83 -21.23 -1.00
N LEU A 134 17.09 -21.83 -0.07
CA LEU A 134 17.10 -23.28 0.19
C LEU A 134 16.14 -24.06 -0.72
N ALA A 135 15.17 -23.37 -1.33
CA ALA A 135 14.19 -23.92 -2.28
C ALA A 135 14.80 -24.01 -3.69
N LYS A 136 15.34 -25.17 -4.06
CA LYS A 136 16.10 -25.38 -5.33
C LYS A 136 15.23 -25.71 -6.55
N ASN A 137 13.91 -25.55 -6.50
CA ASN A 137 13.01 -25.88 -7.59
C ASN A 137 12.38 -24.63 -8.25
N LEU A 138 11.88 -24.79 -9.48
CA LEU A 138 11.27 -23.71 -10.27
C LEU A 138 10.02 -23.07 -9.64
N ARG A 139 9.40 -23.72 -8.66
CA ARG A 139 8.22 -23.22 -7.94
C ARG A 139 8.56 -22.61 -6.59
N HIS A 140 9.85 -22.42 -6.30
CA HIS A 140 10.32 -21.87 -5.04
C HIS A 140 9.62 -22.49 -3.81
N SER A 141 9.51 -23.82 -3.80
CA SER A 141 8.80 -24.58 -2.77
C SER A 141 9.77 -25.51 -2.04
N LEU A 142 9.53 -25.70 -0.74
CA LEU A 142 10.25 -26.65 0.11
C LEU A 142 9.39 -27.89 0.35
N THR A 143 9.98 -29.07 0.17
CA THR A 143 9.37 -30.29 0.64
C THR A 143 9.56 -30.43 2.15
N GLU A 144 8.78 -31.29 2.78
CA GLU A 144 8.89 -31.60 4.21
C GLU A 144 10.28 -32.14 4.56
N ASP A 145 10.84 -33.02 3.72
CA ASP A 145 12.19 -33.60 3.90
C ASP A 145 13.26 -32.49 3.80
N GLN A 146 13.14 -31.58 2.83
CA GLN A 146 14.06 -30.47 2.69
C GLN A 146 13.99 -29.53 3.92
N LEU A 147 12.79 -29.16 4.38
CA LEU A 147 12.61 -28.38 5.60
C LEU A 147 13.18 -29.13 6.81
N GLY A 148 12.93 -30.46 6.90
CA GLY A 148 13.41 -31.31 7.99
C GLY A 148 14.93 -31.43 8.06
N ALA A 149 15.64 -31.30 6.93
CA ALA A 149 17.09 -31.33 6.86
C ALA A 149 17.78 -30.00 7.24
N ILE A 150 17.04 -28.86 7.24
CA ILE A 150 17.60 -27.56 7.60
C ILE A 150 18.03 -27.58 9.06
N PRO A 151 19.27 -27.15 9.39
CA PRO A 151 19.71 -27.01 10.77
C PRO A 151 18.98 -25.87 11.47
N VAL A 152 18.65 -26.09 12.73
CA VAL A 152 17.97 -25.11 13.60
C VAL A 152 18.72 -24.98 14.93
N ILE A 153 18.76 -23.78 15.47
CA ILE A 153 19.34 -23.50 16.78
C ILE A 153 18.36 -23.85 17.89
N VAL A 154 18.89 -24.38 18.99
CA VAL A 154 18.10 -24.83 20.13
C VAL A 154 18.68 -24.24 21.40
N PRO A 155 18.15 -23.07 21.85
CA PRO A 155 18.44 -22.53 23.16
C PRO A 155 17.91 -23.42 24.29
N PRO A 156 18.37 -23.30 25.53
CA PRO A 156 17.70 -23.85 26.71
C PRO A 156 16.23 -23.41 26.77
N THR A 157 15.33 -24.28 27.21
CA THR A 157 13.87 -24.02 27.18
C THR A 157 13.46 -22.76 27.95
N ASP A 158 14.06 -22.51 29.11
CA ASP A 158 13.81 -21.29 29.88
C ASP A 158 14.27 -20.01 29.14
N GLU A 159 15.31 -20.11 28.35
CA GLU A 159 15.81 -19.01 27.52
C GLU A 159 14.91 -18.75 26.31
N GLN A 160 14.37 -19.82 25.68
CA GLN A 160 13.38 -19.69 24.61
C GLN A 160 12.15 -18.92 25.12
N HIS A 161 11.63 -19.24 26.31
CA HIS A 161 10.49 -18.54 26.91
C HIS A 161 10.81 -17.05 27.15
N ARG A 162 11.94 -16.75 27.80
CA ARG A 162 12.33 -15.35 28.06
C ARG A 162 12.49 -14.54 26.79
N ILE A 163 13.07 -15.13 25.73
CA ILE A 163 13.22 -14.45 24.44
C ILE A 163 11.85 -14.22 23.80
N ALA A 164 10.97 -15.23 23.81
CA ALA A 164 9.63 -15.12 23.24
C ALA A 164 8.81 -14.02 23.94
N ASP A 165 8.76 -14.05 25.27
CA ASP A 165 8.02 -13.06 26.07
C ASP A 165 8.54 -11.64 25.85
N PHE A 166 9.86 -11.48 25.80
CA PHE A 166 10.50 -10.19 25.52
C PHE A 166 10.15 -9.68 24.11
N LEU A 167 10.24 -10.56 23.11
CA LEU A 167 9.93 -10.19 21.73
C LEU A 167 8.44 -9.92 21.54
N ASP A 168 7.56 -10.69 22.20
CA ASP A 168 6.11 -10.43 22.15
C ASP A 168 5.80 -9.02 22.68
N ALA A 169 6.38 -8.64 23.84
CA ALA A 169 6.19 -7.31 24.40
C ALA A 169 6.76 -6.21 23.47
N LYS A 170 8.01 -6.37 23.02
CA LYS A 170 8.68 -5.35 22.18
C LYS A 170 8.08 -5.22 20.78
N CYS A 171 7.73 -6.33 20.15
CA CYS A 171 7.07 -6.29 18.85
C CYS A 171 5.68 -5.66 18.94
N ALA A 172 4.93 -5.94 20.01
CA ALA A 172 3.63 -5.31 20.23
C ALA A 172 3.75 -3.78 20.45
N GLU A 173 4.76 -3.32 21.19
CA GLU A 173 5.06 -1.88 21.33
C GLU A 173 5.35 -1.23 19.97
N ILE A 174 6.21 -1.87 19.14
CA ILE A 174 6.56 -1.35 17.81
C ILE A 174 5.33 -1.36 16.89
N ASP A 175 4.54 -2.43 16.90
CA ASP A 175 3.34 -2.53 16.05
C ASP A 175 2.28 -1.46 16.44
N ALA A 176 2.15 -1.15 17.74
CA ALA A 176 1.28 -0.07 18.21
C ALA A 176 1.78 1.31 17.73
N LEU A 177 3.09 1.56 17.77
CA LEU A 177 3.68 2.80 17.26
C LEU A 177 3.46 2.94 15.73
N VAL A 178 3.65 1.85 14.96
CA VAL A 178 3.41 1.84 13.52
C VAL A 178 1.94 2.13 13.21
N ALA A 179 1.01 1.53 13.96
CA ALA A 179 -0.42 1.78 13.79
C ALA A 179 -0.81 3.24 14.13
N ASP A 180 -0.21 3.83 15.16
CA ASP A 180 -0.41 5.24 15.51
C ASP A 180 0.12 6.17 14.42
N ILE A 181 1.33 5.93 13.90
CA ILE A 181 1.89 6.71 12.79
C ILE A 181 1.01 6.59 11.54
N GLN A 182 0.47 5.40 11.22
CA GLN A 182 -0.45 5.23 10.10
C GLN A 182 -1.72 6.07 10.30
N THR A 183 -2.29 6.08 11.49
CA THR A 183 -3.46 6.92 11.84
C THR A 183 -3.16 8.41 11.67
N GLN A 184 -1.95 8.84 12.04
CA GLN A 184 -1.51 10.23 11.84
C GLN A 184 -1.38 10.56 10.35
N ILE A 185 -0.86 9.65 9.52
CA ILE A 185 -0.80 9.81 8.05
C ILE A 185 -2.21 9.96 7.48
N ASP A 186 -3.14 9.09 7.87
CA ASP A 186 -4.53 9.14 7.39
C ASP A 186 -5.22 10.46 7.78
N THR A 187 -4.96 10.96 8.98
CA THR A 187 -5.44 12.26 9.46
C THR A 187 -4.86 13.42 8.66
N LEU A 188 -3.56 13.39 8.34
CA LEU A 188 -2.91 14.39 7.51
C LEU A 188 -3.45 14.39 6.07
N GLU A 189 -3.74 13.23 5.50
CA GLU A 189 -4.38 13.13 4.19
C GLU A 189 -5.80 13.71 4.19
N GLN A 190 -6.58 13.48 5.25
CA GLN A 190 -7.90 14.08 5.42
C GLN A 190 -7.79 15.61 5.59
N TYR A 191 -6.86 16.08 6.41
CA TYR A 191 -6.59 17.51 6.59
C TYR A 191 -6.23 18.19 5.26
N LYS A 192 -5.33 17.58 4.48
CA LYS A 192 -4.95 18.07 3.15
C LYS A 192 -6.18 18.23 2.23
N ARG A 193 -7.05 17.23 2.19
CA ARG A 193 -8.30 17.29 1.42
C ARG A 193 -9.22 18.40 1.88
N SER A 194 -9.40 18.56 3.19
CA SER A 194 -10.24 19.63 3.78
C SER A 194 -9.70 21.01 3.42
N VAL A 195 -8.41 21.25 3.64
CA VAL A 195 -7.76 22.53 3.31
C VAL A 195 -7.91 22.87 1.82
N ILE A 196 -7.70 21.90 0.92
CA ILE A 196 -7.89 22.15 -0.51
C ILE A 196 -9.35 22.52 -0.78
N THR A 197 -10.31 21.72 -0.32
CA THR A 197 -11.73 21.95 -0.59
C THR A 197 -12.20 23.28 -0.03
N GLU A 198 -11.91 23.58 1.24
CA GLU A 198 -12.29 24.83 1.90
C GLU A 198 -11.68 26.05 1.20
N THR A 199 -10.40 25.98 0.85
CA THR A 199 -9.74 27.12 0.18
C THR A 199 -10.34 27.37 -1.20
N VAL A 200 -10.57 26.34 -2.01
CA VAL A 200 -11.09 26.54 -3.37
C VAL A 200 -12.58 26.93 -3.39
N THR A 201 -13.36 26.62 -2.34
CA THR A 201 -14.79 26.97 -2.28
C THR A 201 -15.08 28.24 -1.52
N ASN A 202 -14.35 28.52 -0.43
CA ASN A 202 -14.63 29.63 0.47
C ASN A 202 -13.67 30.83 0.30
N GLY A 203 -12.56 30.62 -0.42
CA GLY A 203 -11.48 31.59 -0.53
C GLY A 203 -10.62 31.69 0.73
N LEU A 204 -9.75 32.69 0.77
CA LEU A 204 -8.84 32.95 1.90
C LEU A 204 -9.39 33.99 2.90
N ASN A 205 -10.48 34.68 2.56
CA ASN A 205 -11.08 35.67 3.44
C ASN A 205 -12.20 35.07 4.29
N PRO A 206 -12.01 34.83 5.59
CA PRO A 206 -13.03 34.21 6.46
C PRO A 206 -14.28 35.11 6.69
N ASN A 207 -14.21 36.38 6.33
CA ASN A 207 -15.30 37.33 6.49
C ASN A 207 -15.98 37.66 5.15
N ALA A 208 -15.75 36.88 4.10
CA ALA A 208 -16.42 37.07 2.83
C ALA A 208 -17.93 36.84 2.97
N GLU A 209 -18.74 37.71 2.35
CA GLU A 209 -20.17 37.46 2.23
C GLU A 209 -20.39 36.29 1.27
N MET A 210 -21.23 35.33 1.67
CA MET A 210 -21.46 34.08 0.95
C MET A 210 -22.81 34.06 0.25
N LYS A 211 -22.91 33.32 -0.85
CA LYS A 211 -24.15 33.01 -1.58
C LYS A 211 -24.20 31.54 -1.93
N ASP A 212 -25.43 31.03 -2.08
CA ASP A 212 -25.61 29.70 -2.68
C ASP A 212 -24.99 29.68 -4.10
N SER A 213 -24.11 28.72 -4.35
CA SER A 213 -23.48 28.55 -5.65
C SER A 213 -24.43 28.00 -6.72
N GLY A 214 -25.55 27.39 -6.32
CA GLY A 214 -26.41 26.59 -7.17
C GLY A 214 -25.79 25.27 -7.61
N ILE A 215 -24.65 24.86 -7.00
CA ILE A 215 -23.95 23.61 -7.25
C ILE A 215 -24.11 22.72 -6.01
N GLU A 216 -24.91 21.67 -6.13
CA GLU A 216 -25.36 20.82 -5.00
C GLU A 216 -24.22 20.35 -4.08
N TRP A 217 -23.08 19.98 -4.64
CA TRP A 217 -21.93 19.43 -3.88
C TRP A 217 -20.94 20.50 -3.37
N VAL A 218 -21.12 21.77 -3.73
CA VAL A 218 -20.29 22.89 -3.27
C VAL A 218 -20.95 23.62 -2.11
N GLY A 219 -22.27 23.90 -2.21
CA GLY A 219 -23.00 24.74 -1.27
C GLY A 219 -22.73 26.22 -1.52
N GLU A 220 -22.23 26.94 -0.50
CA GLU A 220 -21.99 28.37 -0.57
C GLU A 220 -20.59 28.72 -1.08
N ILE A 221 -20.51 29.87 -1.81
CA ILE A 221 -19.27 30.48 -2.31
C ILE A 221 -19.31 31.99 -2.04
N PRO A 222 -18.18 32.71 -2.08
CA PRO A 222 -18.18 34.17 -2.00
C PRO A 222 -19.10 34.82 -3.03
N VAL A 223 -19.89 35.84 -2.59
CA VAL A 223 -20.96 36.49 -3.37
C VAL A 223 -20.47 37.02 -4.72
N HIS A 224 -19.22 37.49 -4.78
CA HIS A 224 -18.60 38.08 -5.96
C HIS A 224 -18.06 37.07 -6.98
N TRP A 225 -18.06 35.78 -6.68
CA TRP A 225 -17.61 34.78 -7.63
C TRP A 225 -18.73 34.39 -8.60
N PRO A 226 -18.54 34.57 -9.93
CA PRO A 226 -19.46 34.05 -10.93
C PRO A 226 -19.32 32.55 -11.10
N VAL A 227 -20.43 31.92 -11.53
CA VAL A 227 -20.51 30.48 -11.80
C VAL A 227 -20.74 30.25 -13.29
N HIS A 228 -19.88 29.50 -13.95
CA HIS A 228 -19.96 29.18 -15.37
C HIS A 228 -19.51 27.76 -15.65
N PRO A 229 -19.89 27.16 -16.79
CA PRO A 229 -19.39 25.85 -17.17
C PRO A 229 -17.90 25.89 -17.56
N VAL A 230 -17.22 24.75 -17.42
CA VAL A 230 -15.78 24.58 -17.73
C VAL A 230 -15.40 25.09 -19.12
N TYR A 231 -16.26 24.89 -20.14
CA TYR A 231 -15.99 25.36 -21.50
C TYR A 231 -15.82 26.88 -21.63
N SER A 232 -16.24 27.65 -20.62
CA SER A 232 -16.01 29.10 -20.58
C SER A 232 -14.55 29.47 -20.26
N TYR A 233 -13.78 28.52 -19.75
CA TYR A 233 -12.41 28.70 -19.25
C TYR A 233 -11.40 27.84 -20.00
N TYR A 234 -11.78 26.61 -20.37
CA TYR A 234 -10.90 25.61 -20.92
C TYR A 234 -11.49 24.97 -22.18
N GLY A 235 -10.66 24.88 -23.21
CA GLY A 235 -10.92 24.10 -24.42
C GLY A 235 -10.26 22.72 -24.33
N GLU A 236 -10.65 21.81 -25.22
CA GLU A 236 -9.95 20.54 -25.39
C GLU A 236 -8.81 20.68 -26.39
N ARG A 237 -7.57 20.43 -25.96
CA ARG A 237 -6.41 20.37 -26.85
C ARG A 237 -6.32 18.99 -27.51
N LYS A 238 -6.27 18.97 -28.84
CA LYS A 238 -6.11 17.74 -29.65
C LYS A 238 -4.93 17.86 -30.63
N ASN A 239 -3.78 18.28 -30.12
CA ASN A 239 -2.58 18.44 -30.92
C ASN A 239 -1.79 17.12 -30.96
N LYS A 240 -1.82 16.37 -32.08
CA LYS A 240 -1.16 15.08 -32.18
C LYS A 240 0.32 15.20 -32.53
N ASN A 241 1.16 14.37 -31.93
CA ASN A 241 2.59 14.21 -32.23
C ASN A 241 2.81 13.45 -33.57
N ARG A 242 2.12 13.87 -34.63
CA ARG A 242 2.05 13.12 -35.91
C ARG A 242 3.42 12.84 -36.54
N LEU A 243 4.39 13.70 -36.32
CA LEU A 243 5.73 13.58 -36.85
C LEU A 243 6.70 12.84 -35.93
N GLY A 244 6.25 12.46 -34.71
CA GLY A 244 7.09 11.80 -33.73
C GLY A 244 8.30 12.62 -33.26
N LYS A 245 8.21 13.96 -33.32
CA LYS A 245 9.34 14.85 -33.00
C LYS A 245 9.47 15.10 -31.51
N GLU A 246 8.34 15.03 -30.80
CA GLU A 246 8.32 15.23 -29.34
C GLU A 246 8.54 13.88 -28.66
N ASP A 247 9.50 13.83 -27.76
CA ASP A 247 9.95 12.64 -27.03
C ASP A 247 9.86 12.77 -25.51
N ASN A 248 9.53 13.97 -24.99
CA ASN A 248 9.31 14.16 -23.54
C ASN A 248 8.00 13.49 -23.11
N LEU A 249 8.06 12.19 -22.83
CA LEU A 249 6.90 11.40 -22.44
C LEU A 249 6.44 11.78 -21.04
N LEU A 250 5.18 12.22 -20.94
CA LEU A 250 4.50 12.55 -19.69
C LEU A 250 3.44 11.50 -19.35
N SER A 251 3.19 11.32 -18.06
CA SER A 251 2.19 10.39 -17.54
C SER A 251 1.49 10.97 -16.34
N LEU A 252 0.17 10.78 -16.25
CA LEU A 252 -0.60 11.09 -15.05
C LEU A 252 -0.44 9.95 -14.04
N SER A 253 0.25 10.23 -12.96
CA SER A 253 0.55 9.30 -11.88
C SER A 253 0.14 9.90 -10.54
N TYR A 254 -0.82 9.27 -9.87
CA TYR A 254 -1.29 9.67 -8.53
C TYR A 254 -1.58 11.18 -8.39
N GLY A 255 -2.32 11.74 -9.36
CA GLY A 255 -2.72 13.16 -9.34
C GLY A 255 -1.63 14.16 -9.76
N ARG A 256 -0.51 13.67 -10.27
CA ARG A 256 0.61 14.49 -10.77
C ARG A 256 0.97 14.08 -12.20
N VAL A 257 1.28 15.08 -13.03
CA VAL A 257 1.91 14.81 -14.33
C VAL A 257 3.42 14.74 -14.12
N ILE A 258 4.01 13.59 -14.47
CA ILE A 258 5.44 13.29 -14.27
C ILE A 258 6.06 12.87 -15.59
N ARG A 259 7.37 13.07 -15.74
CA ARG A 259 8.15 12.48 -16.84
C ARG A 259 8.23 10.97 -16.67
N LYS A 260 8.11 10.27 -17.78
CA LYS A 260 8.34 8.83 -17.87
C LYS A 260 9.44 8.56 -18.87
N ASP A 261 10.32 7.61 -18.58
CA ASP A 261 11.31 7.17 -19.54
C ASP A 261 10.62 6.55 -20.76
N ILE A 262 10.85 7.13 -21.93
CA ILE A 262 10.26 6.67 -23.20
C ILE A 262 10.72 5.25 -23.59
N ASN A 263 11.85 4.81 -23.05
CA ASN A 263 12.43 3.47 -23.28
C ASN A 263 12.12 2.48 -22.15
N THR A 264 11.26 2.84 -21.19
CA THR A 264 10.94 1.97 -20.05
C THR A 264 10.27 0.69 -20.53
N ASN A 265 10.63 -0.44 -19.92
CA ASN A 265 9.94 -1.71 -20.10
C ASN A 265 8.74 -1.86 -19.11
N ASP A 266 8.52 -0.87 -18.24
CA ASP A 266 7.43 -0.87 -17.28
C ASP A 266 6.12 -0.40 -17.92
N GLY A 267 5.21 -1.32 -18.08
CA GLY A 267 3.86 -1.09 -18.59
C GLY A 267 3.73 -1.30 -20.11
N LEU A 268 2.50 -1.17 -20.61
CA LEU A 268 2.17 -1.26 -22.02
C LEU A 268 2.56 0.04 -22.71
N LEU A 269 3.73 0.08 -23.33
CA LEU A 269 4.10 1.16 -24.24
C LEU A 269 3.49 0.88 -25.62
N PRO A 270 3.01 1.92 -26.34
CA PRO A 270 2.56 1.77 -27.71
C PRO A 270 3.77 1.55 -28.66
N GLU A 271 3.53 0.94 -29.81
CA GLU A 271 4.55 0.81 -30.86
C GLU A 271 5.03 2.18 -31.38
N SER A 272 4.22 3.23 -31.24
CA SER A 272 4.52 4.59 -31.67
C SER A 272 3.77 5.62 -30.83
N PHE A 273 4.44 6.73 -30.53
CA PHE A 273 3.86 7.89 -29.84
C PHE A 273 3.21 8.92 -30.77
N ASN A 274 3.04 8.61 -32.05
CA ASN A 274 2.46 9.53 -33.07
C ASN A 274 0.97 9.85 -32.82
N THR A 275 0.30 9.00 -32.03
CA THR A 275 -1.10 9.18 -31.62
C THR A 275 -1.25 9.97 -30.33
N TYR A 276 -0.17 10.23 -29.60
CA TYR A 276 -0.18 10.98 -28.34
C TYR A 276 -0.49 12.47 -28.61
N ASN A 277 -1.06 13.14 -27.61
CA ASN A 277 -1.26 14.58 -27.67
C ASN A 277 -0.01 15.31 -27.16
N ILE A 278 0.34 16.41 -27.83
CA ILE A 278 1.32 17.38 -27.34
C ILE A 278 0.59 18.32 -26.38
N VAL A 279 1.13 18.45 -25.18
CA VAL A 279 0.59 19.24 -24.08
C VAL A 279 1.56 20.34 -23.67
N GLU A 280 1.04 21.43 -23.11
CA GLU A 280 1.82 22.59 -22.72
C GLU A 280 1.72 22.85 -21.22
N ALA A 281 2.71 23.56 -20.67
CA ALA A 281 2.64 24.00 -19.27
C ALA A 281 1.39 24.86 -19.03
N GLY A 282 0.63 24.54 -17.99
CA GLY A 282 -0.65 25.16 -17.66
C GLY A 282 -1.88 24.39 -18.17
N ASP A 283 -1.70 23.36 -18.99
CA ASP A 283 -2.81 22.44 -19.32
C ASP A 283 -3.17 21.57 -18.11
N ILE A 284 -4.44 21.15 -18.01
CA ILE A 284 -4.90 20.24 -16.97
C ILE A 284 -5.36 18.93 -17.61
N ILE A 285 -4.76 17.84 -17.20
CA ILE A 285 -5.06 16.50 -17.69
C ILE A 285 -6.12 15.85 -16.82
N ILE A 286 -7.14 15.27 -17.46
CA ILE A 286 -8.19 14.50 -16.81
C ILE A 286 -8.16 13.06 -17.35
N ARG A 287 -8.10 12.08 -16.46
CA ARG A 287 -8.29 10.66 -16.79
C ARG A 287 -9.77 10.30 -16.75
N PRO A 288 -10.45 10.15 -17.90
CA PRO A 288 -11.90 10.05 -17.96
C PRO A 288 -12.44 8.62 -17.91
N THR A 289 -11.61 7.60 -17.73
CA THR A 289 -11.99 6.19 -17.87
C THR A 289 -12.05 5.48 -16.53
N ASP A 290 -12.87 4.43 -16.41
CA ASP A 290 -12.97 3.56 -15.24
C ASP A 290 -13.43 4.29 -13.95
N LEU A 291 -14.38 5.19 -14.09
CA LEU A 291 -14.87 6.02 -12.98
C LEU A 291 -15.44 5.17 -11.82
N GLN A 292 -16.12 4.06 -12.11
CA GLN A 292 -16.72 3.19 -11.07
C GLN A 292 -15.70 2.50 -10.17
N ASN A 293 -14.53 2.16 -10.69
CA ASN A 293 -13.54 1.35 -9.99
C ASN A 293 -12.49 2.18 -9.25
N ASP A 294 -12.52 3.51 -9.41
CA ASP A 294 -11.55 4.38 -8.77
C ASP A 294 -11.91 4.65 -7.31
N LYS A 295 -11.09 4.12 -6.43
CA LYS A 295 -11.20 4.34 -4.98
C LYS A 295 -10.33 5.50 -4.47
N ARG A 296 -9.43 6.04 -5.31
CA ARG A 296 -8.40 7.00 -4.85
C ARG A 296 -8.66 8.44 -5.24
N SER A 297 -9.50 8.71 -6.26
CA SER A 297 -9.79 10.06 -6.74
C SER A 297 -8.53 10.89 -7.08
N LEU A 298 -7.66 10.35 -7.95
CA LEU A 298 -6.41 11.00 -8.38
C LEU A 298 -6.36 11.10 -9.91
N ARG A 299 -7.44 11.64 -10.49
CA ARG A 299 -7.71 11.65 -11.94
C ARG A 299 -7.34 12.95 -12.62
N THR A 300 -6.96 13.98 -11.86
CA THR A 300 -6.58 15.28 -12.40
C THR A 300 -5.08 15.50 -12.24
N GLY A 301 -4.44 16.23 -13.16
CA GLY A 301 -3.03 16.59 -13.03
C GLY A 301 -2.70 17.84 -13.84
N LEU A 302 -1.93 18.75 -13.23
CA LEU A 302 -1.43 19.96 -13.89
C LEU A 302 -0.16 19.64 -14.67
N VAL A 303 -0.13 20.05 -15.93
CA VAL A 303 1.06 19.97 -16.79
C VAL A 303 2.01 21.10 -16.43
N LYS A 304 3.26 20.77 -16.09
CA LYS A 304 4.28 21.75 -15.68
C LYS A 304 5.30 22.05 -16.79
N GLU A 305 5.32 21.25 -17.84
CA GLU A 305 6.29 21.35 -18.93
C GLU A 305 5.73 20.81 -20.24
N HIS A 306 6.29 21.27 -21.35
CA HIS A 306 5.96 20.76 -22.68
C HIS A 306 6.32 19.27 -22.83
N GLY A 307 5.45 18.49 -23.49
CA GLY A 307 5.69 17.07 -23.73
C GLY A 307 4.51 16.38 -24.38
N ILE A 308 4.52 15.05 -24.39
CA ILE A 308 3.46 14.23 -24.97
C ILE A 308 2.79 13.36 -23.90
N ILE A 309 1.48 13.21 -24.03
CA ILE A 309 0.68 12.36 -23.14
C ILE A 309 -0.32 11.53 -23.95
N THR A 310 -0.78 10.40 -23.39
CA THR A 310 -1.75 9.55 -24.07
C THR A 310 -3.02 10.31 -24.46
N SER A 311 -3.50 10.09 -25.68
CA SER A 311 -4.76 10.68 -26.17
C SER A 311 -6.02 10.08 -25.54
N ALA A 312 -5.88 9.10 -24.65
CA ALA A 312 -7.00 8.57 -23.86
C ALA A 312 -7.46 9.53 -22.76
N TYR A 313 -6.67 10.58 -22.48
CA TYR A 313 -7.02 11.59 -21.49
C TYR A 313 -7.65 12.82 -22.14
N ILE A 314 -8.47 13.55 -21.38
CA ILE A 314 -8.93 14.87 -21.76
C ILE A 314 -7.83 15.86 -21.37
N ASP A 315 -7.44 16.69 -22.32
CA ASP A 315 -6.43 17.73 -22.14
C ASP A 315 -7.14 19.09 -22.21
N LEU A 316 -7.20 19.77 -21.07
CA LEU A 316 -7.85 21.05 -20.89
C LEU A 316 -6.82 22.18 -21.05
N CYS A 317 -6.89 22.92 -22.15
CA CYS A 317 -6.07 24.12 -22.36
C CYS A 317 -6.83 25.40 -22.02
N PRO A 318 -6.22 26.39 -21.32
CA PRO A 318 -6.88 27.64 -20.96
C PRO A 318 -7.24 28.46 -22.21
N LEU A 319 -8.47 28.99 -22.25
CA LEU A 319 -8.98 29.87 -23.34
C LEU A 319 -8.86 31.37 -23.00
N LYS A 320 -8.63 31.69 -21.73
CA LYS A 320 -8.46 33.05 -21.24
C LYS A 320 -7.47 33.08 -20.08
N GLN A 321 -7.17 34.26 -19.57
CA GLN A 321 -6.29 34.41 -18.42
C GLN A 321 -6.93 33.80 -17.15
N VAL A 322 -6.39 32.69 -16.70
CA VAL A 322 -6.75 31.99 -15.46
C VAL A 322 -5.50 31.43 -14.80
N ASP A 323 -5.51 31.21 -13.51
CA ASP A 323 -4.47 30.45 -12.83
C ASP A 323 -4.83 28.95 -12.90
N SER A 324 -4.13 28.20 -13.76
CA SER A 324 -4.38 26.75 -13.95
C SER A 324 -4.09 25.93 -12.68
N ARG A 325 -3.28 26.43 -11.74
CA ARG A 325 -3.01 25.77 -10.46
C ARG A 325 -4.28 25.80 -9.60
N TYR A 326 -4.96 26.96 -9.52
CA TYR A 326 -6.23 27.08 -8.83
C TYR A 326 -7.28 26.13 -9.42
N PHE A 327 -7.48 26.17 -10.74
CA PHE A 327 -8.44 25.28 -11.39
C PHE A 327 -8.10 23.80 -11.27
N HIS A 328 -6.82 23.46 -11.25
CA HIS A 328 -6.40 22.09 -10.94
C HIS A 328 -6.81 21.68 -9.52
N PHE A 329 -6.59 22.53 -8.51
CA PHE A 329 -7.04 22.25 -7.14
C PHE A 329 -8.57 22.15 -7.04
N LEU A 330 -9.30 23.00 -7.73
CA LEU A 330 -10.76 22.94 -7.79
C LEU A 330 -11.25 21.64 -8.42
N LEU A 331 -10.71 21.25 -9.56
CA LEU A 331 -11.08 19.99 -10.22
C LEU A 331 -10.61 18.76 -9.43
N HIS A 332 -9.52 18.88 -8.69
CA HIS A 332 -9.09 17.84 -7.76
C HIS A 332 -10.08 17.69 -6.59
N ALA A 333 -10.54 18.79 -6.02
CA ALA A 333 -11.59 18.76 -4.99
C ALA A 333 -12.87 18.08 -5.51
N TYR A 334 -13.28 18.39 -6.75
CA TYR A 334 -14.42 17.76 -7.40
C TYR A 334 -14.21 16.25 -7.63
N ASP A 335 -12.99 15.83 -7.96
CA ASP A 335 -12.62 14.42 -8.08
C ASP A 335 -12.73 13.69 -6.73
N VAL A 336 -12.22 14.30 -5.66
CA VAL A 336 -12.32 13.76 -4.28
C VAL A 336 -13.79 13.63 -3.84
N MET A 337 -14.62 14.63 -4.17
CA MET A 337 -16.06 14.62 -3.90
C MET A 337 -16.87 13.73 -4.86
N LYS A 338 -16.22 13.04 -5.81
CA LYS A 338 -16.86 12.15 -6.78
C LYS A 338 -17.87 12.83 -7.72
N VAL A 339 -17.72 14.13 -7.95
CA VAL A 339 -18.68 14.97 -8.68
C VAL A 339 -18.95 14.44 -10.09
N PHE A 340 -17.90 14.12 -10.86
CA PHE A 340 -18.05 13.69 -12.25
C PHE A 340 -18.16 12.18 -12.43
N TYR A 341 -18.25 11.40 -11.35
CA TYR A 341 -18.37 9.94 -11.41
C TYR A 341 -19.72 9.48 -11.93
N ASN A 342 -20.77 10.26 -11.70
CA ASN A 342 -22.14 9.97 -12.17
C ASN A 342 -22.44 10.58 -13.55
N MET A 343 -21.51 11.30 -14.17
CA MET A 343 -21.70 11.96 -15.46
C MET A 343 -21.37 11.06 -16.66
N GLY A 344 -20.63 9.97 -16.43
CA GLY A 344 -20.17 9.08 -17.49
C GLY A 344 -21.24 8.12 -18.01
N ASN A 345 -21.13 7.75 -19.28
CA ASN A 345 -22.00 6.80 -19.96
C ASN A 345 -21.34 5.43 -20.18
N GLY A 346 -22.14 4.36 -20.24
CA GLY A 346 -21.74 3.00 -20.58
C GLY A 346 -21.24 2.17 -19.38
N VAL A 347 -20.93 0.88 -19.63
CA VAL A 347 -20.57 -0.13 -18.65
C VAL A 347 -19.30 0.22 -17.86
N ARG A 348 -18.38 1.00 -18.43
CA ARG A 348 -17.14 1.46 -17.79
C ARG A 348 -17.19 2.92 -17.36
N GLN A 349 -18.35 3.57 -17.46
CA GLN A 349 -18.52 5.00 -17.14
C GLN A 349 -17.31 5.84 -17.60
N GLY A 350 -17.13 5.91 -18.92
CA GLY A 350 -16.18 6.84 -19.52
C GLY A 350 -16.83 8.22 -19.70
N LEU A 351 -16.07 9.28 -19.49
CA LEU A 351 -16.49 10.66 -19.66
C LEU A 351 -15.74 11.26 -20.86
N ASN A 352 -16.42 12.03 -21.69
CA ASN A 352 -15.78 12.78 -22.79
C ASN A 352 -15.76 14.27 -22.49
N TYR A 353 -14.96 15.03 -23.28
CA TYR A 353 -14.88 16.49 -23.06
C TYR A 353 -16.24 17.19 -23.19
N SER A 354 -17.10 16.78 -24.12
CA SER A 354 -18.42 17.42 -24.31
C SER A 354 -19.30 17.30 -23.07
N GLU A 355 -19.20 16.22 -22.31
CA GLU A 355 -19.90 16.01 -21.06
C GLU A 355 -19.17 16.75 -19.93
N PHE A 356 -17.85 16.57 -19.81
CA PHE A 356 -17.04 17.20 -18.76
C PHE A 356 -17.08 18.73 -18.82
N SER A 357 -17.05 19.31 -20.04
CA SER A 357 -17.02 20.75 -20.23
C SER A 357 -18.28 21.49 -19.75
N ARG A 358 -19.39 20.79 -19.53
CA ARG A 358 -20.64 21.34 -18.96
C ARG A 358 -20.63 21.39 -17.44
N LEU A 359 -19.63 20.82 -16.81
CA LEU A 359 -19.48 20.87 -15.35
C LEU A 359 -19.40 22.33 -14.91
N MET A 360 -20.24 22.71 -13.93
CA MET A 360 -20.26 24.06 -13.39
C MET A 360 -19.09 24.26 -12.44
N VAL A 361 -18.38 25.36 -12.63
CA VAL A 361 -17.26 25.82 -11.82
C VAL A 361 -17.43 27.31 -11.52
N PHE A 362 -16.73 27.81 -10.53
CA PHE A 362 -16.76 29.23 -10.17
C PHE A 362 -15.40 29.88 -10.41
N GLU A 363 -15.43 31.19 -10.68
CA GLU A 363 -14.26 31.98 -11.05
C GLU A 363 -14.02 33.07 -10.03
N PRO A 364 -13.11 32.88 -9.07
CA PRO A 364 -12.58 34.00 -8.30
C PRO A 364 -11.89 35.01 -9.20
N PRO A 365 -11.76 36.30 -8.78
CA PRO A 365 -10.85 37.24 -9.43
C PRO A 365 -9.45 36.63 -9.58
N TYR A 366 -8.75 36.93 -10.69
CA TYR A 366 -7.45 36.32 -11.00
C TYR A 366 -6.44 36.43 -9.86
N GLU A 367 -6.40 37.57 -9.17
CA GLU A 367 -5.51 37.76 -8.02
C GLU A 367 -5.84 36.84 -6.83
N GLU A 368 -7.13 36.55 -6.60
CA GLU A 368 -7.55 35.56 -5.60
C GLU A 368 -7.19 34.15 -6.02
N GLN A 369 -7.33 33.82 -7.31
CA GLN A 369 -6.89 32.50 -7.84
C GLN A 369 -5.40 32.29 -7.58
N VAL A 370 -4.56 33.27 -7.87
CA VAL A 370 -3.10 33.21 -7.63
C VAL A 370 -2.81 33.05 -6.14
N ALA A 371 -3.42 33.87 -5.29
CA ALA A 371 -3.22 33.83 -3.85
C ALA A 371 -3.62 32.48 -3.23
N MET A 372 -4.76 31.91 -3.65
CA MET A 372 -5.20 30.59 -3.22
C MET A 372 -4.28 29.48 -3.73
N ALA A 373 -3.83 29.55 -4.98
CA ALA A 373 -2.90 28.59 -5.55
C ALA A 373 -1.57 28.59 -4.80
N ASP A 374 -0.99 29.76 -4.53
CA ASP A 374 0.27 29.89 -3.78
C ASP A 374 0.13 29.36 -2.34
N TYR A 375 -0.98 29.67 -1.68
CA TYR A 375 -1.28 29.15 -0.35
C TYR A 375 -1.38 27.62 -0.35
N LEU A 376 -2.14 27.05 -1.30
CA LEU A 376 -2.36 25.61 -1.40
C LEU A 376 -1.08 24.86 -1.79
N GLU A 377 -0.29 25.37 -2.75
CA GLU A 377 1.00 24.75 -3.10
C GLU A 377 1.92 24.69 -1.88
N THR A 378 1.97 25.76 -1.08
CA THR A 378 2.76 25.78 0.15
C THR A 378 2.23 24.78 1.17
N LYS A 379 0.93 24.79 1.46
CA LYS A 379 0.32 23.91 2.47
C LYS A 379 0.37 22.44 2.08
N VAL A 380 0.08 22.11 0.83
CA VAL A 380 0.17 20.74 0.33
C VAL A 380 1.61 20.24 0.40
N THR A 381 2.60 21.07 0.05
CA THR A 381 4.02 20.70 0.14
C THR A 381 4.44 20.44 1.59
N GLU A 382 4.03 21.30 2.53
CA GLU A 382 4.30 21.10 3.97
C GLU A 382 3.70 19.79 4.48
N VAL A 383 2.44 19.50 4.16
CA VAL A 383 1.76 18.27 4.61
C VAL A 383 2.37 17.04 3.96
N ASP A 384 2.66 17.07 2.66
CA ASP A 384 3.30 15.96 1.95
C ASP A 384 4.68 15.64 2.53
N ALA A 385 5.47 16.66 2.90
CA ALA A 385 6.77 16.47 3.54
C ALA A 385 6.64 15.79 4.91
N ILE A 386 5.63 16.16 5.72
CA ILE A 386 5.36 15.49 7.01
C ILE A 386 4.94 14.03 6.79
N ILE A 387 4.09 13.76 5.80
CA ILE A 387 3.65 12.40 5.47
C ILE A 387 4.84 11.53 5.06
N GLU A 388 5.74 12.02 4.21
CA GLU A 388 6.94 11.27 3.81
C GLU A 388 7.87 11.02 5.01
N GLN A 389 8.09 12.00 5.88
CA GLN A 389 8.87 11.80 7.10
C GLN A 389 8.27 10.71 8.01
N LYS A 390 6.93 10.65 8.11
CA LYS A 390 6.24 9.60 8.88
C LYS A 390 6.37 8.21 8.23
N LYS A 391 6.33 8.11 6.92
CA LYS A 391 6.60 6.86 6.20
C LYS A 391 8.04 6.37 6.42
N GLU A 392 9.01 7.28 6.42
CA GLU A 392 10.40 6.96 6.75
C GLU A 392 10.52 6.44 8.19
N GLN A 393 9.82 7.06 9.16
CA GLN A 393 9.78 6.57 10.53
C GLN A 393 9.22 5.14 10.63
N MET A 394 8.15 4.83 9.90
CA MET A 394 7.61 3.46 9.84
C MET A 394 8.63 2.47 9.27
N ALA A 395 9.33 2.84 8.20
CA ALA A 395 10.37 1.99 7.61
C ALA A 395 11.53 1.73 8.59
N VAL A 396 11.95 2.73 9.36
CA VAL A 396 12.97 2.58 10.42
C VAL A 396 12.48 1.65 11.54
N LEU A 397 11.22 1.78 11.96
CA LEU A 397 10.63 0.89 12.98
C LEU A 397 10.55 -0.56 12.50
N ASP A 398 10.18 -0.79 11.23
CA ASP A 398 10.16 -2.15 10.64
C ASP A 398 11.58 -2.75 10.58
N ALA A 399 12.57 -1.97 10.14
CA ALA A 399 13.96 -2.41 10.14
C ALA A 399 14.48 -2.71 11.56
N TYR A 400 14.14 -1.87 12.54
CA TYR A 400 14.48 -2.09 13.94
C TYR A 400 13.84 -3.37 14.48
N LYS A 401 12.54 -3.61 14.19
CA LYS A 401 11.84 -4.84 14.58
C LYS A 401 12.53 -6.09 14.03
N ARG A 402 12.94 -6.07 12.75
CA ARG A 402 13.68 -7.18 12.12
C ARG A 402 15.03 -7.41 12.81
N SER A 403 15.79 -6.37 13.06
CA SER A 403 17.07 -6.45 13.77
C SER A 403 16.91 -6.99 15.19
N LEU A 404 15.89 -6.50 15.91
CA LEU A 404 15.57 -6.96 17.25
C LEU A 404 15.28 -8.48 17.28
N ILE A 405 14.41 -8.94 16.38
CA ILE A 405 14.11 -10.37 16.26
C ILE A 405 15.39 -11.15 16.00
N PHE A 406 16.19 -10.74 15.00
CA PHE A 406 17.44 -11.41 14.65
C PHE A 406 18.40 -11.51 15.83
N GLU A 407 18.67 -10.42 16.55
CA GLU A 407 19.65 -10.35 17.62
C GLU A 407 19.28 -11.25 18.82
N TYR A 408 18.00 -11.31 19.17
CA TYR A 408 17.54 -12.11 20.31
C TYR A 408 17.34 -13.59 19.93
N VAL A 409 16.73 -13.89 18.80
CA VAL A 409 16.53 -15.31 18.41
C VAL A 409 17.82 -16.01 18.05
N THR A 410 18.88 -15.30 17.68
CA THR A 410 20.21 -15.88 17.42
C THR A 410 21.14 -15.81 18.63
N GLY A 411 20.69 -15.24 19.75
CA GLY A 411 21.45 -15.11 20.99
C GLY A 411 22.61 -14.13 20.95
N LYS A 412 22.62 -13.20 19.96
CA LYS A 412 23.62 -12.13 19.90
C LYS A 412 23.42 -11.08 20.98
N LYS A 413 22.18 -10.95 21.45
CA LYS A 413 21.82 -10.17 22.64
C LYS A 413 21.12 -11.07 23.66
N GLU A 414 21.38 -10.78 24.94
CA GLU A 414 20.68 -11.41 26.05
C GLU A 414 19.46 -10.56 26.45
N VAL A 415 18.37 -11.25 26.82
CA VAL A 415 17.21 -10.57 27.39
C VAL A 415 17.66 -9.94 28.73
N PRO A 416 17.42 -8.64 28.94
CA PRO A 416 17.73 -7.99 30.21
C PRO A 416 17.07 -8.74 31.36
N VAL A 417 17.84 -9.03 32.42
CA VAL A 417 17.29 -9.56 33.65
C VAL A 417 16.59 -8.38 34.34
N SER A 418 15.25 -8.46 34.47
CA SER A 418 14.45 -7.48 35.20
C SER A 418 14.71 -7.54 36.71
#